data_ec800e71509db0f17be17b42e06980e8
#
_entry.id   ec800e71509db0f17be17b42e06980e8
#
_cell.length_a   1.000
_cell.length_b   1.000
_cell.length_c   1.000
_cell.angle_alpha   90.00
_cell.angle_beta   90.00
_cell.angle_gamma   90.00
#
_symmetry.space_group_name_H-M   'P 1'
#
loop_
_entity.id
_entity.type
_entity.pdbx_description
1 polymer ?
#
loop_
_entity_poly.entity_id
_entity_poly.type
_entity_poly.pdbx_seq_one_letter_code
_entity_poly.pdbx_strand_id
1 'polypeptide(L)'
;MLYTTRNTCRLCEGQLNDIISLGNIYVSTFLDTYDAEGAKIPLDLVSCDLCGLVQLRHTTSGKVMYDDYWYQSGLNSSMVSALQDIVSNVLDRIHLSDNDIVVDIGSNDGTLLSFYPRYLQKIGFEPSNLATVDKNKCNTIVNDYFTKETYEQISNKKARVITAIAMFYDLENPHTFVQDLYDILDDDGIIVIQMMDLLSMMKFNDFTNICHEHLEYYTLKLFEEVLAAHNLQIFDIEYNKVNGGSLRAYICKIGKRIKPARVIEAIQVETIYFEELGNLGEYLKNMIEDVKTKVVTKVNEINTEGKTVAVMGASTKGNTVLQYFGLTPKDIIHAAEVNPDKFGKYTVGSGIPIISQQESMRHFVDYYLILPWGFIDNFVERNKEYLMSGGAFIVPLPQPRVITMDAEGNTRVEIL
;
A
#
# COMPACT_ATOMS: atom_id res chain seq x y z
N MET A 1 -19.17 15.96 5.76
CA MET A 1 -19.31 15.32 4.43
C MET A 1 -18.40 14.12 4.42
N LEU A 2 -18.85 12.95 3.96
CA LEU A 2 -18.03 11.73 4.00
C LEU A 2 -16.90 11.72 2.94
N TYR A 3 -17.17 12.34 1.79
CA TYR A 3 -16.25 12.44 0.68
C TYR A 3 -16.51 13.65 -0.20
N THR A 4 -15.55 14.01 -1.02
CA THR A 4 -15.68 15.00 -2.10
C THR A 4 -15.55 14.32 -3.45
N THR A 5 -16.22 14.88 -4.48
CA THR A 5 -16.13 14.38 -5.86
C THR A 5 -15.29 15.34 -6.68
N ARG A 6 -14.27 14.84 -7.35
CA ARG A 6 -13.45 15.63 -8.26
C ARG A 6 -13.99 15.56 -9.69
N ASN A 7 -14.01 16.70 -10.33
CA ASN A 7 -14.40 16.85 -11.75
C ASN A 7 -13.19 17.09 -12.65
N THR A 8 -12.04 17.40 -12.06
CA THR A 8 -10.77 17.68 -12.76
C THR A 8 -9.62 16.93 -12.11
N CYS A 9 -8.56 16.75 -12.87
CA CYS A 9 -7.33 16.07 -12.45
C CYS A 9 -6.65 16.77 -11.26
N ARG A 10 -6.10 15.99 -10.31
CA ARG A 10 -5.34 16.51 -9.15
C ARG A 10 -4.03 17.19 -9.52
N LEU A 11 -3.44 16.80 -10.65
CA LEU A 11 -2.17 17.38 -11.10
C LEU A 11 -2.33 18.57 -12.04
N CYS A 12 -3.18 18.47 -13.05
CA CYS A 12 -3.18 19.43 -14.16
C CYS A 12 -4.56 20.06 -14.43
N GLU A 13 -5.57 19.73 -13.61
CA GLU A 13 -6.95 20.17 -13.78
C GLU A 13 -7.61 19.74 -15.10
N GLY A 14 -6.98 18.83 -15.87
CA GLY A 14 -7.52 18.26 -17.11
C GLY A 14 -8.81 17.46 -16.87
N GLN A 15 -9.51 17.15 -17.96
CA GLN A 15 -10.75 16.37 -17.92
C GLN A 15 -10.49 14.93 -17.48
N LEU A 16 -11.46 14.35 -16.74
CA LEU A 16 -11.40 12.98 -16.23
C LEU A 16 -12.30 12.05 -17.04
N ASN A 17 -11.73 10.95 -17.50
CA ASN A 17 -12.41 9.86 -18.21
C ASN A 17 -12.56 8.64 -17.30
N ASP A 18 -13.72 7.99 -17.35
CA ASP A 18 -13.99 6.79 -16.57
C ASP A 18 -13.15 5.60 -17.04
N ILE A 19 -12.52 4.89 -16.11
CA ILE A 19 -11.83 3.62 -16.33
C ILE A 19 -12.73 2.47 -15.88
N ILE A 20 -12.95 2.37 -14.56
CA ILE A 20 -13.75 1.31 -13.95
C ILE A 20 -14.36 1.81 -12.64
N SER A 21 -15.58 1.35 -12.33
CA SER A 21 -16.19 1.50 -11.01
C SER A 21 -16.24 0.15 -10.30
N LEU A 22 -15.73 0.09 -9.08
CA LEU A 22 -15.95 -1.06 -8.19
C LEU A 22 -17.26 -0.91 -7.38
N GLY A 23 -18.03 0.14 -7.65
CA GLY A 23 -19.31 0.42 -7.03
C GLY A 23 -19.19 1.15 -5.70
N ASN A 24 -20.31 1.21 -4.96
CA ASN A 24 -20.36 1.75 -3.61
C ASN A 24 -19.85 0.71 -2.61
N ILE A 25 -18.65 0.91 -2.09
CA ILE A 25 -17.96 0.01 -1.17
C ILE A 25 -17.76 0.73 0.17
N TYR A 26 -17.85 0.00 1.27
CA TYR A 26 -17.50 0.53 2.58
C TYR A 26 -16.00 0.81 2.66
N VAL A 27 -15.66 1.99 3.20
CA VAL A 27 -14.27 2.32 3.56
C VAL A 27 -13.74 1.27 4.52
N SER A 28 -12.52 0.81 4.29
CA SER A 28 -11.96 -0.32 5.03
C SER A 28 -11.82 0.00 6.52
N THR A 29 -12.49 -0.78 7.35
CA THR A 29 -12.42 -0.76 8.81
C THR A 29 -12.80 -2.12 9.36
N PHE A 30 -12.77 -2.27 10.69
CA PHE A 30 -13.18 -3.48 11.39
C PHE A 30 -14.23 -3.13 12.45
N LEU A 31 -15.37 -3.82 12.39
CA LEU A 31 -16.57 -3.48 13.14
C LEU A 31 -16.68 -4.29 14.43
N ASP A 32 -17.15 -3.68 15.52
CA ASP A 32 -17.34 -4.37 16.80
C ASP A 32 -18.54 -5.33 16.80
N THR A 33 -19.52 -5.07 15.93
CA THR A 33 -20.70 -5.93 15.79
C THR A 33 -21.01 -6.19 14.32
N TYR A 34 -21.64 -7.32 14.04
CA TYR A 34 -22.05 -7.70 12.68
C TYR A 34 -22.99 -6.67 12.02
N ASP A 35 -23.86 -6.05 12.80
CA ASP A 35 -24.88 -5.10 12.32
C ASP A 35 -24.36 -3.64 12.23
N ALA A 36 -23.13 -3.38 12.64
CA ALA A 36 -22.56 -2.04 12.54
C ALA A 36 -22.33 -1.65 11.08
N GLU A 37 -22.61 -0.38 10.76
CA GLU A 37 -22.39 0.18 9.42
C GLU A 37 -21.15 1.07 9.41
N GLY A 38 -20.36 0.94 8.35
CA GLY A 38 -19.23 1.82 8.04
C GLY A 38 -19.62 2.95 7.06
N ALA A 39 -18.68 3.83 6.77
CA ALA A 39 -18.82 4.80 5.68
C ALA A 39 -18.79 4.09 4.32
N LYS A 40 -19.81 4.32 3.49
CA LYS A 40 -19.93 3.73 2.15
C LYS A 40 -19.73 4.81 1.10
N ILE A 41 -18.75 4.65 0.23
CA ILE A 41 -18.29 5.66 -0.72
C ILE A 41 -18.05 5.00 -2.08
N PRO A 42 -18.38 5.68 -3.21
CA PRO A 42 -18.05 5.16 -4.54
C PRO A 42 -16.54 4.98 -4.71
N LEU A 43 -16.15 3.86 -5.33
CA LEU A 43 -14.75 3.54 -5.66
C LEU A 43 -14.59 3.52 -7.17
N ASP A 44 -14.45 4.71 -7.76
CA ASP A 44 -14.39 4.94 -9.20
C ASP A 44 -12.98 5.36 -9.60
N LEU A 45 -12.35 4.58 -10.47
CA LEU A 45 -11.06 4.87 -11.06
C LEU A 45 -11.23 5.63 -12.37
N VAL A 46 -10.48 6.70 -12.53
CA VAL A 46 -10.53 7.58 -13.71
C VAL A 46 -9.12 7.91 -14.19
N SER A 47 -8.99 8.33 -15.45
CA SER A 47 -7.73 8.85 -16.00
C SER A 47 -7.89 10.28 -16.49
N CYS A 48 -6.81 11.05 -16.40
CA CYS A 48 -6.75 12.38 -17.00
C CYS A 48 -6.41 12.27 -18.49
N ASP A 49 -7.15 12.98 -19.34
CA ASP A 49 -6.90 13.03 -20.78
C ASP A 49 -5.66 13.87 -21.16
N LEU A 50 -5.21 14.77 -20.27
CA LEU A 50 -4.10 15.68 -20.53
C LEU A 50 -2.76 15.13 -20.05
N CYS A 51 -2.65 14.69 -18.78
CA CYS A 51 -1.37 14.22 -18.21
C CYS A 51 -1.28 12.71 -18.03
N GLY A 52 -2.39 11.97 -18.24
CA GLY A 52 -2.42 10.51 -18.10
C GLY A 52 -2.51 10.00 -16.65
N LEU A 53 -2.59 10.88 -15.63
CA LEU A 53 -2.72 10.42 -14.24
C LEU A 53 -3.96 9.54 -14.08
N VAL A 54 -3.74 8.34 -13.58
CA VAL A 54 -4.81 7.46 -13.09
C VAL A 54 -5.08 7.81 -11.63
N GLN A 55 -6.34 8.00 -11.25
CA GLN A 55 -6.71 8.50 -9.93
C GLN A 55 -8.13 8.09 -9.53
N LEU A 56 -8.45 8.15 -8.23
CA LEU A 56 -9.82 8.02 -7.77
C LEU A 56 -10.60 9.31 -8.06
N ARG A 57 -11.87 9.17 -8.47
CA ARG A 57 -12.80 10.29 -8.64
C ARG A 57 -13.20 10.92 -7.30
N HIS A 58 -13.23 10.12 -6.24
CA HIS A 58 -13.73 10.52 -4.93
C HIS A 58 -12.61 10.54 -3.90
N THR A 59 -12.53 11.61 -3.11
CA THR A 59 -11.62 11.73 -1.97
C THR A 59 -12.40 11.52 -0.68
N THR A 60 -12.08 10.47 0.05
CA THR A 60 -12.64 10.21 1.38
C THR A 60 -12.12 11.26 2.37
N SER A 61 -12.98 11.74 3.29
CA SER A 61 -12.51 12.71 4.29
C SER A 61 -11.45 12.09 5.20
N GLY A 62 -10.42 12.88 5.56
CA GLY A 62 -9.33 12.42 6.42
C GLY A 62 -9.83 11.87 7.77
N LYS A 63 -10.92 12.45 8.30
CA LYS A 63 -11.57 11.94 9.50
C LYS A 63 -12.06 10.49 9.36
N VAL A 64 -12.64 10.13 8.23
CA VAL A 64 -13.11 8.76 7.97
C VAL A 64 -11.93 7.81 7.76
N MET A 65 -10.83 8.31 7.18
CA MET A 65 -9.67 7.48 6.85
C MET A 65 -8.74 7.23 8.04
N TYR A 66 -8.49 8.22 8.90
CA TYR A 66 -7.35 8.21 9.81
C TYR A 66 -7.72 8.30 11.31
N ASP A 67 -8.98 8.56 11.70
CA ASP A 67 -9.36 8.62 13.13
C ASP A 67 -9.14 7.25 13.82
N ASP A 68 -9.39 6.14 13.12
CA ASP A 68 -9.17 4.77 13.57
C ASP A 68 -8.27 4.03 12.56
N TYR A 69 -6.99 4.37 12.52
CA TYR A 69 -6.06 3.75 11.58
C TYR A 69 -5.51 2.43 12.10
N TRP A 70 -5.69 1.37 11.30
CA TRP A 70 -5.45 -0.01 11.73
C TRP A 70 -4.08 -0.58 11.37
N TYR A 71 -3.38 0.07 10.44
CA TYR A 71 -2.09 -0.42 9.98
C TYR A 71 -0.97 0.09 10.88
N GLN A 72 -0.20 -0.83 11.48
CA GLN A 72 0.96 -0.53 12.31
C GLN A 72 2.20 -1.25 11.78
N SER A 73 3.21 -0.46 11.37
CA SER A 73 4.42 -0.95 10.71
C SER A 73 5.24 -1.89 11.56
N GLY A 74 5.36 -1.64 12.85
CA GLY A 74 6.17 -2.42 13.80
C GLY A 74 5.64 -3.80 14.13
N LEU A 75 4.38 -4.12 13.78
CA LEU A 75 3.78 -5.44 14.05
C LEU A 75 4.17 -6.51 13.03
N ASN A 76 4.60 -6.11 11.82
CA ASN A 76 4.96 -7.02 10.75
C ASN A 76 6.47 -7.07 10.55
N SER A 77 7.10 -8.20 10.88
CA SER A 77 8.56 -8.39 10.76
C SER A 77 9.10 -8.17 9.35
N SER A 78 8.34 -8.53 8.32
CA SER A 78 8.73 -8.29 6.92
C SER A 78 8.75 -6.79 6.61
N MET A 79 7.78 -6.02 7.12
CA MET A 79 7.76 -4.57 6.98
C MET A 79 8.89 -3.93 7.77
N VAL A 80 9.13 -4.36 9.00
CA VAL A 80 10.25 -3.88 9.83
C VAL A 80 11.58 -4.05 9.08
N SER A 81 11.82 -5.23 8.46
CA SER A 81 13.02 -5.47 7.65
C SER A 81 13.09 -4.58 6.40
N ALA A 82 11.96 -4.33 5.74
CA ALA A 82 11.90 -3.44 4.58
C ALA A 82 12.20 -1.99 4.95
N LEU A 83 11.71 -1.50 6.09
CA LEU A 83 12.02 -0.15 6.58
C LEU A 83 13.49 -0.02 7.00
N GLN A 84 14.07 -1.05 7.61
CA GLN A 84 15.49 -1.09 7.92
C GLN A 84 16.35 -1.05 6.65
N ASP A 85 15.97 -1.76 5.60
CA ASP A 85 16.63 -1.73 4.30
C ASP A 85 16.61 -0.33 3.66
N ILE A 86 15.49 0.41 3.76
CA ILE A 86 15.42 1.80 3.31
C ILE A 86 16.50 2.64 4.01
N VAL A 87 16.57 2.58 5.32
CA VAL A 87 17.53 3.39 6.09
C VAL A 87 18.96 2.99 5.75
N SER A 88 19.27 1.70 5.61
CA SER A 88 20.60 1.23 5.19
C SER A 88 21.00 1.82 3.83
N ASN A 89 20.08 1.75 2.85
CA ASN A 89 20.29 2.30 1.52
C ASN A 89 20.44 3.84 1.52
N VAL A 90 19.76 4.55 2.41
CA VAL A 90 19.94 5.99 2.60
C VAL A 90 21.36 6.29 3.10
N LEU A 91 21.81 5.58 4.16
CA LEU A 91 23.12 5.80 4.77
C LEU A 91 24.28 5.47 3.81
N ASP A 92 24.08 4.56 2.86
CA ASP A 92 25.04 4.28 1.80
C ASP A 92 25.13 5.40 0.74
N ARG A 93 24.09 6.23 0.61
CA ARG A 93 24.00 7.28 -0.42
C ARG A 93 24.31 8.69 0.06
N ILE A 94 24.27 8.93 1.37
CA ILE A 94 24.52 10.25 1.96
C ILE A 94 25.27 10.13 3.30
N HIS A 95 26.31 10.96 3.44
CA HIS A 95 26.98 11.11 4.74
C HIS A 95 26.18 12.06 5.63
N LEU A 96 25.90 11.61 6.85
CA LEU A 96 25.17 12.37 7.86
C LEU A 96 26.08 12.67 9.05
N SER A 97 26.00 13.91 9.54
CA SER A 97 26.75 14.43 10.67
C SER A 97 25.88 14.63 11.90
N ASP A 98 26.51 14.88 13.04
CA ASP A 98 25.81 15.14 14.30
C ASP A 98 24.80 16.30 14.14
N ASN A 99 23.58 16.08 14.63
CA ASN A 99 22.45 17.01 14.56
C ASN A 99 21.92 17.32 13.14
N ASP A 100 22.30 16.53 12.13
CA ASP A 100 21.56 16.55 10.87
C ASP A 100 20.12 16.08 11.11
N ILE A 101 19.18 16.68 10.37
CA ILE A 101 17.75 16.39 10.51
C ILE A 101 17.33 15.33 9.50
N VAL A 102 16.66 14.31 10.02
CA VAL A 102 15.95 13.29 9.23
C VAL A 102 14.46 13.43 9.50
N VAL A 103 13.67 13.53 8.44
CA VAL A 103 12.22 13.65 8.49
C VAL A 103 11.59 12.39 7.91
N ASP A 104 10.56 11.87 8.55
CA ASP A 104 9.72 10.80 8.01
C ASP A 104 8.26 11.26 7.99
N ILE A 105 7.65 11.29 6.79
CA ILE A 105 6.29 11.77 6.56
C ILE A 105 5.37 10.56 6.40
N GLY A 106 4.28 10.51 7.17
CA GLY A 106 3.50 9.29 7.38
C GLY A 106 4.29 8.30 8.23
N SER A 107 4.92 8.81 9.32
CA SER A 107 5.90 8.06 10.12
C SER A 107 5.31 6.87 10.88
N ASN A 108 3.99 6.73 10.90
CA ASN A 108 3.26 5.67 11.59
C ASN A 108 3.72 5.57 13.06
N ASP A 109 4.15 4.42 13.53
CA ASP A 109 4.65 4.21 14.89
C ASP A 109 6.14 4.58 15.09
N GLY A 110 6.77 5.24 14.13
CA GLY A 110 8.17 5.68 14.17
C GLY A 110 9.20 4.57 13.93
N THR A 111 8.78 3.41 13.47
CA THR A 111 9.67 2.25 13.25
C THR A 111 10.80 2.57 12.28
N LEU A 112 10.56 3.25 11.14
CA LEU A 112 11.61 3.66 10.22
C LEU A 112 12.66 4.55 10.90
N LEU A 113 12.21 5.58 11.62
CA LEU A 113 13.08 6.51 12.32
C LEU A 113 13.96 5.83 13.39
N SER A 114 13.51 4.71 13.95
CA SER A 114 14.26 3.97 14.95
C SER A 114 15.58 3.40 14.44
N PHE A 115 15.69 3.14 13.12
CA PHE A 115 16.89 2.59 12.50
C PHE A 115 17.98 3.62 12.22
N TYR A 116 17.65 4.92 12.25
CA TYR A 116 18.65 5.96 12.11
C TYR A 116 19.52 6.10 13.38
N PRO A 117 20.81 6.48 13.23
CA PRO A 117 21.70 6.73 14.35
C PRO A 117 21.14 7.75 15.36
N ARG A 118 21.51 7.57 16.64
CA ARG A 118 20.98 8.40 17.74
C ARG A 118 21.50 9.84 17.74
N TYR A 119 22.62 10.11 17.06
CA TYR A 119 23.19 11.45 16.97
C TYR A 119 22.43 12.37 16.00
N LEU A 120 21.50 11.83 15.21
CA LEU A 120 20.65 12.58 14.30
C LEU A 120 19.41 13.13 15.01
N GLN A 121 18.88 14.24 14.50
CA GLN A 121 17.58 14.75 14.90
C GLN A 121 16.51 14.10 14.02
N LYS A 122 15.62 13.31 14.63
CA LYS A 122 14.60 12.50 13.96
C LYS A 122 13.22 13.09 14.22
N ILE A 123 12.53 13.53 13.16
CA ILE A 123 11.21 14.16 13.20
C ILE A 123 10.24 13.32 12.39
N GLY A 124 9.15 12.86 13.00
CA GLY A 124 8.06 12.17 12.33
C GLY A 124 6.83 13.07 12.19
N PHE A 125 6.11 12.96 11.08
CA PHE A 125 4.78 13.52 10.90
C PHE A 125 3.79 12.38 10.71
N GLU A 126 2.75 12.31 11.55
CA GLU A 126 1.74 11.26 11.51
C GLU A 126 0.38 11.79 11.96
N PRO A 127 -0.61 11.92 11.05
CA PRO A 127 -1.91 12.50 11.40
C PRO A 127 -2.84 11.54 12.15
N SER A 128 -2.54 10.24 12.15
CA SER A 128 -3.41 9.22 12.75
C SER A 128 -3.23 9.09 14.27
N ASN A 129 -4.09 8.24 14.86
CA ASN A 129 -4.00 7.82 16.26
C ASN A 129 -2.68 7.09 16.62
N LEU A 130 -1.86 6.73 15.64
CA LEU A 130 -0.58 6.03 15.83
C LEU A 130 0.58 6.97 16.14
N ALA A 131 0.39 8.29 16.13
CA ALA A 131 1.39 9.28 16.49
C ALA A 131 1.78 9.17 17.96
N THR A 132 2.48 8.11 18.32
CA THR A 132 2.99 7.89 19.67
C THR A 132 4.46 8.28 19.76
N VAL A 133 4.81 9.14 20.74
CA VAL A 133 6.19 9.53 20.95
C VAL A 133 6.90 8.45 21.78
N ASP A 134 7.67 7.59 21.12
CA ASP A 134 8.68 6.76 21.75
C ASP A 134 10.06 7.42 21.54
N LYS A 135 10.63 7.99 22.60
CA LYS A 135 11.96 8.65 22.58
C LYS A 135 13.09 7.72 22.14
N ASN A 136 12.89 6.41 22.13
CA ASN A 136 13.86 5.46 21.60
C ASN A 136 13.79 5.37 20.06
N LYS A 137 12.64 5.69 19.47
CA LYS A 137 12.42 5.65 18.02
C LYS A 137 12.74 6.98 17.34
N CYS A 138 12.24 8.10 17.89
CA CYS A 138 12.43 9.44 17.31
C CYS A 138 12.49 10.53 18.39
N ASN A 139 12.94 11.72 18.01
CA ASN A 139 13.01 12.87 18.93
C ASN A 139 11.64 13.56 19.05
N THR A 140 10.91 13.68 17.94
CA THR A 140 9.61 14.36 17.87
C THR A 140 8.72 13.63 16.91
N ILE A 141 7.46 13.37 17.27
CA ILE A 141 6.37 13.06 16.35
C ILE A 141 5.36 14.20 16.43
N VAL A 142 5.01 14.73 15.26
CA VAL A 142 3.97 15.73 15.07
C VAL A 142 2.70 15.00 14.70
N ASN A 143 1.68 15.08 15.56
CA ASN A 143 0.38 14.48 15.26
C ASN A 143 -0.44 15.44 14.39
N ASP A 144 0.01 15.62 13.17
CA ASP A 144 -0.63 16.46 12.15
C ASP A 144 -0.12 16.06 10.76
N TYR A 145 -0.75 16.57 9.73
CA TYR A 145 -0.27 16.48 8.37
C TYR A 145 1.03 17.28 8.21
N PHE A 146 1.92 16.77 7.37
CA PHE A 146 3.12 17.47 6.99
C PHE A 146 2.78 18.66 6.09
N THR A 147 3.28 19.83 6.45
CA THR A 147 3.42 21.02 5.62
C THR A 147 4.75 21.70 5.95
N LYS A 148 5.24 22.57 5.07
CA LYS A 148 6.40 23.41 5.38
C LYS A 148 6.19 24.20 6.68
N GLU A 149 5.00 24.78 6.85
CA GLU A 149 4.65 25.59 8.02
C GLU A 149 4.72 24.77 9.32
N THR A 150 4.21 23.53 9.33
CA THR A 150 4.28 22.65 10.50
C THR A 150 5.71 22.22 10.79
N TYR A 151 6.54 22.01 9.76
CA TYR A 151 7.96 21.73 9.93
C TYR A 151 8.72 22.93 10.52
N GLU A 152 8.51 24.14 10.00
CA GLU A 152 9.20 25.37 10.44
C GLU A 152 8.84 25.77 11.88
N GLN A 153 7.72 25.28 12.44
CA GLN A 153 7.42 25.43 13.87
C GLN A 153 8.36 24.60 14.78
N ILE A 154 9.00 23.56 14.22
CA ILE A 154 9.86 22.64 14.97
C ILE A 154 11.33 22.96 14.74
N SER A 155 11.69 23.28 13.50
CA SER A 155 13.06 23.56 13.10
C SER A 155 13.17 24.60 12.00
N ASN A 156 14.15 25.50 12.14
CA ASN A 156 14.54 26.43 11.09
C ASN A 156 15.72 25.91 10.25
N LYS A 157 16.25 24.72 10.53
CA LYS A 157 17.28 24.06 9.73
C LYS A 157 16.63 23.24 8.63
N LYS A 158 17.33 23.09 7.51
CA LYS A 158 16.90 22.19 6.41
C LYS A 158 17.13 20.72 6.77
N ALA A 159 16.29 19.85 6.24
CA ALA A 159 16.39 18.41 6.42
C ALA A 159 17.44 17.82 5.46
N ARG A 160 18.33 16.97 5.97
CA ARG A 160 19.34 16.26 5.16
C ARG A 160 18.72 15.04 4.48
N VAL A 161 17.75 14.42 5.11
CA VAL A 161 16.99 13.28 4.57
C VAL A 161 15.51 13.50 4.85
N ILE A 162 14.68 13.25 3.85
CA ILE A 162 13.23 13.20 3.97
C ILE A 162 12.77 11.86 3.42
N THR A 163 11.98 11.12 4.17
CA THR A 163 11.34 9.88 3.73
C THR A 163 9.82 10.06 3.66
N ALA A 164 9.19 9.49 2.64
CA ALA A 164 7.74 9.39 2.50
C ALA A 164 7.42 8.00 1.92
N ILE A 165 7.06 7.06 2.80
CA ILE A 165 6.95 5.66 2.45
C ILE A 165 5.48 5.23 2.46
N ALA A 166 5.00 4.79 1.29
CA ALA A 166 3.63 4.33 1.08
C ALA A 166 2.56 5.36 1.48
N MET A 167 2.78 6.65 1.12
CA MET A 167 1.82 7.73 1.39
C MET A 167 1.71 8.78 0.27
N PHE A 168 2.67 8.86 -0.67
CA PHE A 168 2.68 9.89 -1.71
C PHE A 168 1.45 9.82 -2.63
N TYR A 169 0.92 8.64 -2.86
CA TYR A 169 -0.27 8.40 -3.66
C TYR A 169 -1.61 8.72 -2.94
N ASP A 170 -1.56 9.16 -1.68
CA ASP A 170 -2.73 9.51 -0.87
C ASP A 170 -2.99 11.03 -0.84
N LEU A 171 -2.21 11.80 -1.59
CA LEU A 171 -2.22 13.25 -1.55
C LEU A 171 -3.38 13.85 -2.35
N GLU A 172 -4.08 14.80 -1.77
CA GLU A 172 -5.09 15.59 -2.51
C GLU A 172 -4.45 16.70 -3.36
N ASN A 173 -3.27 17.22 -2.94
CA ASN A 173 -2.54 18.30 -3.59
C ASN A 173 -1.04 17.97 -3.72
N PRO A 174 -0.64 17.10 -4.67
CA PRO A 174 0.74 16.66 -4.80
C PRO A 174 1.72 17.79 -5.08
N HIS A 175 1.35 18.79 -5.88
CA HIS A 175 2.22 19.92 -6.18
C HIS A 175 2.60 20.74 -4.96
N THR A 176 1.65 21.03 -4.07
CA THR A 176 1.94 21.73 -2.82
C THR A 176 2.89 20.91 -1.95
N PHE A 177 2.63 19.61 -1.82
CA PHE A 177 3.47 18.69 -1.06
C PHE A 177 4.92 18.64 -1.59
N VAL A 178 5.09 18.52 -2.92
CA VAL A 178 6.42 18.48 -3.55
C VAL A 178 7.15 19.82 -3.38
N GLN A 179 6.43 20.95 -3.45
CA GLN A 179 7.01 22.26 -3.17
C GLN A 179 7.51 22.37 -1.71
N ASP A 180 6.71 21.89 -0.76
CA ASP A 180 7.09 21.87 0.66
C ASP A 180 8.32 20.99 0.91
N LEU A 181 8.40 19.82 0.23
CA LEU A 181 9.61 18.97 0.27
C LEU A 181 10.84 19.73 -0.23
N TYR A 182 10.73 20.42 -1.39
CA TYR A 182 11.83 21.22 -1.94
C TYR A 182 12.27 22.32 -0.98
N ASP A 183 11.31 22.99 -0.37
CA ASP A 183 11.54 24.13 0.52
C ASP A 183 12.27 23.74 1.79
N ILE A 184 11.94 22.56 2.39
CA ILE A 184 12.59 22.12 3.62
C ILE A 184 13.86 21.30 3.39
N LEU A 185 14.11 20.82 2.16
CA LEU A 185 15.29 20.02 1.83
C LEU A 185 16.57 20.85 1.86
N ASP A 186 17.62 20.32 2.47
CA ASP A 186 18.97 20.83 2.36
C ASP A 186 19.48 20.77 0.91
N ASP A 187 20.38 21.67 0.52
CA ASP A 187 20.89 21.73 -0.85
C ASP A 187 21.60 20.45 -1.30
N ASP A 188 22.25 19.74 -0.39
CA ASP A 188 22.91 18.45 -0.63
C ASP A 188 22.14 17.28 0.00
N GLY A 189 20.91 17.53 0.43
CA GLY A 189 19.99 16.54 0.98
C GLY A 189 19.39 15.61 -0.07
N ILE A 190 18.73 14.56 0.44
CA ILE A 190 17.99 13.61 -0.41
C ILE A 190 16.57 13.38 0.12
N ILE A 191 15.66 13.12 -0.81
CA ILE A 191 14.32 12.63 -0.51
C ILE A 191 14.23 11.17 -0.97
N VAL A 192 13.58 10.33 -0.20
CA VAL A 192 13.26 8.95 -0.59
C VAL A 192 11.75 8.76 -0.55
N ILE A 193 11.17 8.51 -1.71
CA ILE A 193 9.75 8.15 -1.83
C ILE A 193 9.67 6.71 -2.28
N GLN A 194 8.99 5.87 -1.49
CA GLN A 194 8.66 4.52 -1.90
C GLN A 194 7.15 4.37 -1.98
N MET A 195 6.68 3.93 -3.12
CA MET A 195 5.25 3.79 -3.37
C MET A 195 4.97 2.65 -4.36
N MET A 196 3.75 2.15 -4.34
CA MET A 196 3.24 1.35 -5.45
C MET A 196 3.16 2.25 -6.69
N ASP A 197 3.69 1.79 -7.82
CA ASP A 197 3.60 2.46 -9.10
C ASP A 197 2.64 1.72 -10.05
N LEU A 198 2.10 2.43 -11.02
CA LEU A 198 1.11 1.89 -11.96
C LEU A 198 1.66 0.71 -12.77
N LEU A 199 2.94 0.75 -13.17
CA LEU A 199 3.58 -0.32 -13.91
C LEU A 199 3.63 -1.62 -13.09
N SER A 200 4.05 -1.55 -11.81
CA SER A 200 4.06 -2.70 -10.92
C SER A 200 2.66 -3.23 -10.68
N MET A 201 1.68 -2.34 -10.47
CA MET A 201 0.27 -2.72 -10.32
C MET A 201 -0.22 -3.53 -11.53
N MET A 202 0.09 -3.10 -12.75
CA MET A 202 -0.31 -3.81 -13.97
C MET A 202 0.43 -5.14 -14.13
N LYS A 203 1.75 -5.17 -13.93
CA LYS A 203 2.57 -6.39 -14.04
C LYS A 203 2.18 -7.49 -13.05
N PHE A 204 1.75 -7.10 -11.87
CA PHE A 204 1.32 -8.04 -10.82
C PHE A 204 -0.19 -8.21 -10.75
N ASN A 205 -0.96 -7.59 -11.65
CA ASN A 205 -2.43 -7.59 -11.65
C ASN A 205 -3.01 -7.15 -10.29
N ASP A 206 -2.30 -6.31 -9.54
CA ASP A 206 -2.66 -5.95 -8.16
C ASP A 206 -3.72 -4.85 -8.09
N PHE A 207 -4.94 -5.19 -8.49
CA PHE A 207 -6.09 -4.29 -8.35
C PHE A 207 -6.50 -4.05 -6.89
N THR A 208 -5.95 -4.79 -5.93
CA THR A 208 -6.24 -4.56 -4.49
C THR A 208 -5.72 -3.20 -4.01
N ASN A 209 -4.85 -2.57 -4.79
CA ASN A 209 -4.42 -1.19 -4.58
C ASN A 209 -5.52 -0.16 -4.93
N ILE A 210 -6.59 -0.54 -5.62
CA ILE A 210 -7.77 0.32 -5.82
C ILE A 210 -8.59 0.29 -4.53
N CYS A 211 -8.31 1.20 -3.62
CA CYS A 211 -8.98 1.36 -2.34
C CYS A 211 -9.10 2.86 -2.01
N HIS A 212 -9.99 3.23 -1.09
CA HIS A 212 -10.33 4.63 -0.80
C HIS A 212 -9.17 5.48 -0.28
N GLU A 213 -8.11 4.86 0.22
CA GLU A 213 -6.91 5.52 0.74
C GLU A 213 -6.00 6.00 -0.40
N HIS A 214 -5.88 5.21 -1.48
CA HIS A 214 -4.96 5.46 -2.58
C HIS A 214 -5.62 6.32 -3.66
N LEU A 215 -5.39 7.61 -3.62
CA LEU A 215 -6.01 8.57 -4.52
C LEU A 215 -5.41 8.59 -5.93
N GLU A 216 -4.14 8.19 -6.09
CA GLU A 216 -3.35 8.41 -7.29
C GLU A 216 -2.46 7.21 -7.64
N TYR A 217 -2.30 6.94 -8.93
CA TYR A 217 -1.53 5.81 -9.46
C TYR A 217 -0.54 6.35 -10.50
N TYR A 218 0.70 6.53 -10.07
CA TYR A 218 1.72 7.17 -10.88
C TYR A 218 2.46 6.19 -11.79
N THR A 219 2.75 6.62 -13.02
CA THR A 219 3.87 6.10 -13.79
C THR A 219 5.16 6.78 -13.31
N LEU A 220 6.31 6.12 -13.48
CA LEU A 220 7.61 6.70 -13.16
C LEU A 220 7.84 7.99 -13.94
N LYS A 221 7.44 8.02 -15.23
CA LYS A 221 7.52 9.20 -16.09
C LYS A 221 6.75 10.38 -15.50
N LEU A 222 5.47 10.19 -15.18
CA LEU A 222 4.63 11.26 -14.63
C LEU A 222 5.12 11.72 -13.27
N PHE A 223 5.57 10.81 -12.43
CA PHE A 223 6.15 11.13 -11.13
C PHE A 223 7.39 12.02 -11.28
N GLU A 224 8.28 11.70 -12.23
CA GLU A 224 9.44 12.55 -12.52
C GLU A 224 9.04 13.93 -13.05
N GLU A 225 8.02 14.02 -13.90
CA GLU A 225 7.52 15.31 -14.41
C GLU A 225 6.98 16.20 -13.28
N VAL A 226 6.25 15.61 -12.31
CA VAL A 226 5.78 16.34 -11.12
C VAL A 226 6.96 16.85 -10.29
N LEU A 227 7.97 16.04 -10.05
CA LEU A 227 9.18 16.45 -9.31
C LEU A 227 9.95 17.56 -10.05
N ALA A 228 10.12 17.42 -11.35
CA ALA A 228 10.85 18.39 -12.19
C ALA A 228 10.17 19.77 -12.19
N ALA A 229 8.84 19.85 -12.14
CA ALA A 229 8.10 21.10 -12.01
C ALA A 229 8.45 21.90 -10.74
N HIS A 230 9.03 21.23 -9.72
CA HIS A 230 9.48 21.82 -8.45
C HIS A 230 11.00 21.78 -8.26
N ASN A 231 11.78 21.75 -9.35
CA ASN A 231 13.25 21.72 -9.31
C ASN A 231 13.86 20.52 -8.58
N LEU A 232 13.14 19.41 -8.54
CA LEU A 232 13.61 18.11 -8.03
C LEU A 232 13.85 17.15 -9.19
N GLN A 233 14.76 16.18 -9.01
CA GLN A 233 15.02 15.12 -9.98
C GLN A 233 15.26 13.79 -9.29
N ILE A 234 14.86 12.70 -9.96
CA ILE A 234 15.21 11.35 -9.55
C ILE A 234 16.67 11.08 -9.97
N PHE A 235 17.54 10.75 -9.01
CA PHE A 235 18.92 10.38 -9.29
C PHE A 235 19.18 8.87 -9.11
N ASP A 236 18.21 8.11 -8.60
CA ASP A 236 18.29 6.66 -8.49
C ASP A 236 16.92 6.04 -8.26
N ILE A 237 16.75 4.77 -8.65
CA ILE A 237 15.52 3.99 -8.43
C ILE A 237 15.83 2.54 -8.05
N GLU A 238 14.93 1.94 -7.30
CA GLU A 238 14.90 0.51 -7.00
C GLU A 238 13.46 0.00 -7.09
N TYR A 239 13.29 -1.21 -7.61
CA TYR A 239 12.01 -1.94 -7.54
C TYR A 239 12.12 -3.06 -6.51
N ASN A 240 11.08 -3.24 -5.72
CA ASN A 240 11.03 -4.29 -4.71
C ASN A 240 9.63 -4.93 -4.63
N LYS A 241 9.49 -6.00 -3.83
CA LYS A 241 8.24 -6.76 -3.71
C LYS A 241 7.33 -6.27 -2.57
N VAL A 242 7.70 -5.21 -1.87
CA VAL A 242 6.90 -4.69 -0.74
C VAL A 242 5.53 -4.29 -1.23
N ASN A 243 4.50 -4.63 -0.47
CA ASN A 243 3.09 -4.36 -0.78
C ASN A 243 2.59 -4.86 -2.15
N GLY A 244 3.24 -5.91 -2.71
CA GLY A 244 2.86 -6.46 -4.01
C GLY A 244 3.61 -5.85 -5.19
N GLY A 245 4.59 -4.99 -4.93
CA GLY A 245 5.43 -4.29 -5.90
C GLY A 245 5.50 -2.80 -5.60
N SER A 246 6.72 -2.29 -5.43
CA SER A 246 6.94 -0.87 -5.13
C SER A 246 8.13 -0.33 -5.88
N LEU A 247 8.01 0.90 -6.33
CA LEU A 247 9.08 1.77 -6.78
C LEU A 247 9.62 2.54 -5.58
N ARG A 248 10.92 2.52 -5.37
CA ARG A 248 11.66 3.41 -4.46
C ARG A 248 12.47 4.38 -5.30
N ALA A 249 12.18 5.66 -5.19
CA ALA A 249 12.89 6.74 -5.87
C ALA A 249 13.75 7.52 -4.90
N TYR A 250 15.00 7.77 -5.29
CA TYR A 250 15.93 8.64 -4.60
C TYR A 250 16.01 9.97 -5.35
N ILE A 251 15.68 11.06 -4.67
CA ILE A 251 15.40 12.36 -5.26
C ILE A 251 16.34 13.40 -4.65
N CYS A 252 16.78 14.35 -5.45
CA CYS A 252 17.58 15.49 -5.01
C CYS A 252 17.18 16.76 -5.79
N LYS A 253 17.68 17.91 -5.39
CA LYS A 253 17.55 19.14 -6.17
C LYS A 253 18.26 18.98 -7.52
N ILE A 254 17.68 19.54 -8.59
CA ILE A 254 18.25 19.48 -9.95
C ILE A 254 19.70 19.97 -9.95
N GLY A 255 20.57 19.24 -10.63
CA GLY A 255 22.00 19.58 -10.78
C GLY A 255 22.89 19.13 -9.61
N LYS A 256 22.33 18.58 -8.51
CA LYS A 256 23.13 18.14 -7.36
C LYS A 256 23.71 16.74 -7.52
N ARG A 257 23.05 15.88 -8.29
CA ARG A 257 23.53 14.52 -8.61
C ARG A 257 23.28 14.20 -10.08
N ILE A 258 24.06 13.26 -10.62
CA ILE A 258 23.88 12.80 -12.00
C ILE A 258 22.70 11.81 -12.04
N LYS A 259 21.81 11.97 -13.03
CA LYS A 259 20.77 10.99 -13.33
C LYS A 259 21.41 9.83 -14.11
N PRO A 260 21.41 8.59 -13.60
CA PRO A 260 22.00 7.46 -14.29
C PRO A 260 21.10 6.98 -15.44
N ALA A 261 21.71 6.30 -16.43
CA ALA A 261 21.00 5.76 -17.59
C ALA A 261 19.83 4.84 -17.21
N ARG A 262 19.95 4.06 -16.11
CA ARG A 262 18.90 3.15 -15.64
C ARG A 262 17.55 3.83 -15.35
N VAL A 263 17.55 5.09 -14.90
CA VAL A 263 16.29 5.84 -14.68
C VAL A 263 15.63 6.14 -16.02
N ILE A 264 16.41 6.57 -17.01
CA ILE A 264 15.93 6.86 -18.38
C ILE A 264 15.40 5.57 -19.04
N GLU A 265 16.16 4.49 -18.91
CA GLU A 265 15.78 3.18 -19.44
C GLU A 265 14.49 2.64 -18.79
N ALA A 266 14.32 2.83 -17.48
CA ALA A 266 13.10 2.42 -16.78
C ALA A 266 11.88 3.19 -17.30
N ILE A 267 11.99 4.50 -17.53
CA ILE A 267 10.91 5.31 -18.14
C ILE A 267 10.59 4.83 -19.55
N GLN A 268 11.61 4.49 -20.36
CA GLN A 268 11.40 3.97 -21.71
C GLN A 268 10.68 2.62 -21.69
N VAL A 269 11.10 1.69 -20.82
CA VAL A 269 10.46 0.38 -20.64
C VAL A 269 9.00 0.53 -20.20
N GLU A 270 8.72 1.45 -19.26
CA GLU A 270 7.37 1.74 -18.83
C GLU A 270 6.51 2.30 -19.96
N THR A 271 7.05 3.25 -20.74
CA THR A 271 6.34 3.86 -21.87
C THR A 271 5.95 2.79 -22.90
N ILE A 272 6.90 1.95 -23.30
CA ILE A 272 6.64 0.83 -24.24
C ILE A 272 5.56 -0.11 -23.69
N TYR A 273 5.63 -0.45 -22.40
CA TYR A 273 4.65 -1.35 -21.78
C TYR A 273 3.22 -0.80 -21.90
N PHE A 274 3.00 0.49 -21.60
CA PHE A 274 1.67 1.09 -21.69
C PHE A 274 1.20 1.31 -23.13
N GLU A 275 2.11 1.56 -24.09
CA GLU A 275 1.80 1.60 -25.53
C GLU A 275 1.33 0.21 -26.02
N GLU A 276 2.01 -0.87 -25.61
CA GLU A 276 1.63 -2.25 -25.97
C GLU A 276 0.36 -2.72 -25.26
N LEU A 277 0.12 -2.29 -24.02
CA LEU A 277 -1.10 -2.61 -23.25
C LEU A 277 -2.36 -2.07 -23.93
N GLY A 278 -2.27 -0.92 -24.58
CA GLY A 278 -3.38 -0.26 -25.26
C GLY A 278 -4.42 0.33 -24.29
N ASN A 279 -5.65 -0.19 -24.30
CA ASN A 279 -6.72 0.36 -23.46
C ASN A 279 -6.61 -0.13 -22.01
N LEU A 280 -6.07 0.71 -21.14
CA LEU A 280 -5.91 0.42 -19.71
C LEU A 280 -7.24 0.05 -19.01
N GLY A 281 -8.34 0.75 -19.36
CA GLY A 281 -9.65 0.50 -18.75
C GLY A 281 -10.20 -0.87 -19.10
N GLU A 282 -10.09 -1.26 -20.36
CA GLU A 282 -10.52 -2.58 -20.83
C GLU A 282 -9.66 -3.70 -20.23
N TYR A 283 -8.34 -3.49 -20.16
CA TYR A 283 -7.43 -4.43 -19.51
C TYR A 283 -7.79 -4.65 -18.03
N LEU A 284 -7.94 -3.57 -17.24
CA LEU A 284 -8.28 -3.64 -15.83
C LEU A 284 -9.62 -4.34 -15.61
N LYS A 285 -10.64 -3.97 -16.36
CA LYS A 285 -11.96 -4.59 -16.26
C LYS A 285 -11.88 -6.10 -16.47
N ASN A 286 -11.26 -6.52 -17.56
CA ASN A 286 -11.16 -7.93 -17.90
C ASN A 286 -10.34 -8.71 -16.86
N MET A 287 -9.24 -8.15 -16.40
CA MET A 287 -8.38 -8.75 -15.39
C MET A 287 -9.11 -8.92 -14.03
N ILE A 288 -9.80 -7.87 -13.57
CA ILE A 288 -10.52 -7.91 -12.29
C ILE A 288 -11.65 -8.92 -12.31
N GLU A 289 -12.43 -8.94 -13.39
CA GLU A 289 -13.55 -9.90 -13.56
C GLU A 289 -13.05 -11.35 -13.71
N ASP A 290 -11.93 -11.58 -14.38
CA ASP A 290 -11.31 -12.92 -14.49
C ASP A 290 -10.88 -13.42 -13.09
N VAL A 291 -10.15 -12.60 -12.33
CA VAL A 291 -9.72 -12.95 -10.97
C VAL A 291 -10.92 -13.23 -10.06
N LYS A 292 -11.94 -12.35 -10.08
CA LYS A 292 -13.17 -12.53 -9.30
C LYS A 292 -13.85 -13.85 -9.64
N THR A 293 -14.09 -14.08 -10.93
CA THR A 293 -14.79 -15.29 -11.41
C THR A 293 -14.06 -16.54 -10.95
N LYS A 294 -12.75 -16.62 -11.14
CA LYS A 294 -11.94 -17.79 -10.77
C LYS A 294 -11.93 -18.04 -9.26
N VAL A 295 -11.70 -17.01 -8.46
CA VAL A 295 -11.67 -17.15 -7.00
C VAL A 295 -13.03 -17.53 -6.45
N VAL A 296 -14.10 -16.83 -6.85
CA VAL A 296 -15.46 -17.12 -6.37
C VAL A 296 -15.92 -18.51 -6.79
N THR A 297 -15.65 -18.91 -8.05
CA THR A 297 -15.96 -20.27 -8.53
C THR A 297 -15.24 -21.31 -7.66
N LYS A 298 -13.93 -21.13 -7.40
CA LYS A 298 -13.17 -22.09 -6.59
C LYS A 298 -13.68 -22.18 -5.14
N VAL A 299 -14.02 -21.05 -4.51
CA VAL A 299 -14.63 -21.01 -3.16
C VAL A 299 -15.97 -21.77 -3.17
N ASN A 300 -16.82 -21.57 -4.17
CA ASN A 300 -18.09 -22.26 -4.28
C ASN A 300 -17.95 -23.78 -4.50
N GLU A 301 -16.97 -24.21 -5.30
CA GLU A 301 -16.66 -25.63 -5.50
C GLU A 301 -16.28 -26.29 -4.17
N ILE A 302 -15.36 -25.67 -3.42
CA ILE A 302 -14.88 -26.14 -2.13
C ILE A 302 -16.04 -26.28 -1.14
N ASN A 303 -16.89 -25.26 -1.02
CA ASN A 303 -18.05 -25.28 -0.14
C ASN A 303 -19.07 -26.35 -0.55
N THR A 304 -19.27 -26.57 -1.86
CA THR A 304 -20.17 -27.62 -2.38
C THR A 304 -19.66 -29.03 -2.06
N GLU A 305 -18.33 -29.20 -1.97
CA GLU A 305 -17.70 -30.45 -1.50
C GLU A 305 -17.82 -30.65 0.02
N GLY A 306 -18.39 -29.72 0.74
CA GLY A 306 -18.51 -29.75 2.21
C GLY A 306 -17.20 -29.40 2.93
N LYS A 307 -16.24 -28.83 2.24
CA LYS A 307 -14.98 -28.33 2.80
C LYS A 307 -15.10 -26.87 3.23
N THR A 308 -14.18 -26.45 4.08
CA THR A 308 -14.19 -25.12 4.69
C THR A 308 -13.20 -24.18 4.03
N VAL A 309 -13.60 -22.91 3.90
CA VAL A 309 -12.71 -21.81 3.48
C VAL A 309 -12.67 -20.76 4.58
N ALA A 310 -11.48 -20.31 4.95
CA ALA A 310 -11.26 -19.13 5.80
C ALA A 310 -10.36 -18.13 5.06
N VAL A 311 -10.29 -16.90 5.56
CA VAL A 311 -9.30 -15.90 5.10
C VAL A 311 -8.09 -15.96 6.02
N MET A 312 -6.88 -15.78 5.50
CA MET A 312 -5.69 -15.56 6.29
C MET A 312 -5.15 -14.14 6.03
N GLY A 313 -5.15 -13.33 7.11
CA GLY A 313 -4.80 -11.91 7.08
C GLY A 313 -6.01 -11.01 6.79
N ALA A 314 -6.64 -10.46 7.85
CA ALA A 314 -7.70 -9.45 7.74
C ALA A 314 -7.07 -8.07 7.42
N SER A 315 -6.65 -7.88 6.16
CA SER A 315 -6.02 -6.64 5.71
C SER A 315 -7.05 -5.57 5.31
N THR A 316 -6.67 -4.30 5.38
CA THR A 316 -7.50 -3.19 4.91
C THR A 316 -7.82 -3.30 3.42
N LYS A 317 -6.82 -3.55 2.58
CA LYS A 317 -7.02 -3.80 1.13
C LYS A 317 -7.88 -5.03 0.86
N GLY A 318 -7.74 -6.08 1.68
CA GLY A 318 -8.53 -7.31 1.58
C GLY A 318 -10.03 -7.09 1.78
N ASN A 319 -10.43 -6.10 2.59
CA ASN A 319 -11.85 -5.73 2.75
C ASN A 319 -12.48 -5.30 1.43
N THR A 320 -11.76 -4.57 0.57
CA THR A 320 -12.25 -4.20 -0.77
C THR A 320 -12.48 -5.44 -1.63
N VAL A 321 -11.55 -6.39 -1.62
CA VAL A 321 -11.66 -7.65 -2.37
C VAL A 321 -12.86 -8.47 -1.90
N LEU A 322 -13.02 -8.68 -0.59
CA LEU A 322 -14.13 -9.45 -0.02
C LEU A 322 -15.49 -8.84 -0.40
N GLN A 323 -15.62 -7.51 -0.29
CA GLN A 323 -16.84 -6.81 -0.65
C GLN A 323 -17.13 -6.91 -2.16
N TYR A 324 -16.12 -6.63 -3.00
CA TYR A 324 -16.30 -6.64 -4.45
C TYR A 324 -16.60 -8.05 -5.00
N PHE A 325 -16.01 -9.08 -4.39
CA PHE A 325 -16.28 -10.48 -4.75
C PHE A 325 -17.61 -10.97 -4.19
N GLY A 326 -18.23 -10.26 -3.24
CA GLY A 326 -19.48 -10.63 -2.61
C GLY A 326 -19.34 -11.82 -1.65
N LEU A 327 -18.13 -12.05 -1.12
CA LEU A 327 -17.86 -13.11 -0.16
C LEU A 327 -18.39 -12.75 1.23
N THR A 328 -19.12 -13.67 1.85
CA THR A 328 -19.84 -13.48 3.10
C THR A 328 -19.55 -14.63 4.10
N PRO A 329 -20.07 -14.63 5.34
CA PRO A 329 -19.93 -15.75 6.25
C PRO A 329 -20.56 -17.07 5.77
N LYS A 330 -21.34 -17.06 4.68
CA LYS A 330 -21.83 -18.27 4.02
C LYS A 330 -20.75 -18.97 3.20
N ASP A 331 -19.77 -18.18 2.74
CA ASP A 331 -18.69 -18.62 1.85
C ASP A 331 -17.39 -18.82 2.63
N ILE A 332 -17.14 -17.97 3.64
CA ILE A 332 -15.91 -17.86 4.43
C ILE A 332 -16.24 -17.94 5.92
N ILE A 333 -15.75 -18.94 6.60
CA ILE A 333 -16.13 -19.19 8.01
C ILE A 333 -15.59 -18.14 8.99
N HIS A 334 -14.38 -17.64 8.79
CA HIS A 334 -13.75 -16.57 9.58
C HIS A 334 -12.52 -16.00 8.86
N ALA A 335 -11.99 -14.89 9.37
CA ALA A 335 -10.69 -14.34 9.01
C ALA A 335 -9.70 -14.53 10.16
N ALA A 336 -8.59 -15.23 9.89
CA ALA A 336 -7.50 -15.46 10.83
C ALA A 336 -6.53 -14.26 10.81
N GLU A 337 -6.25 -13.66 11.96
CA GLU A 337 -5.47 -12.43 12.08
C GLU A 337 -4.40 -12.54 13.19
N VAL A 338 -3.31 -11.78 13.07
CA VAL A 338 -2.23 -11.71 14.08
C VAL A 338 -2.30 -10.45 14.94
N ASN A 339 -2.95 -9.38 14.45
CA ASN A 339 -3.16 -8.16 15.22
C ASN A 339 -4.28 -8.35 16.26
N PRO A 340 -3.97 -8.31 17.60
CA PRO A 340 -4.96 -8.56 18.64
C PRO A 340 -6.09 -7.52 18.68
N ASP A 341 -5.85 -6.29 18.20
CA ASP A 341 -6.87 -5.23 18.21
C ASP A 341 -8.05 -5.52 17.27
N LYS A 342 -7.89 -6.49 16.36
CA LYS A 342 -8.93 -6.92 15.43
C LYS A 342 -9.71 -8.16 15.91
N PHE A 343 -9.26 -8.83 16.96
CA PHE A 343 -9.92 -10.05 17.42
C PHE A 343 -11.32 -9.75 17.95
N GLY A 344 -12.28 -10.60 17.59
CA GLY A 344 -13.69 -10.45 17.94
C GLY A 344 -14.46 -9.42 17.10
N LYS A 345 -13.79 -8.73 16.19
CA LYS A 345 -14.42 -7.80 15.25
C LYS A 345 -14.86 -8.50 13.96
N TYR A 346 -15.47 -7.73 13.07
CA TYR A 346 -15.98 -8.20 11.77
C TYR A 346 -15.40 -7.37 10.64
N THR A 347 -15.18 -7.99 9.48
CA THR A 347 -14.81 -7.28 8.26
C THR A 347 -15.97 -6.43 7.77
N VAL A 348 -15.72 -5.15 7.45
CA VAL A 348 -16.77 -4.24 7.01
C VAL A 348 -17.37 -4.69 5.67
N GLY A 349 -18.69 -4.61 5.56
CA GLY A 349 -19.44 -4.91 4.33
C GLY A 349 -19.57 -6.40 3.99
N SER A 350 -18.61 -7.23 4.35
CA SER A 350 -18.69 -8.70 4.19
C SER A 350 -19.13 -9.42 5.47
N GLY A 351 -18.95 -8.83 6.65
CA GLY A 351 -19.43 -9.36 7.91
C GLY A 351 -18.72 -10.63 8.39
N ILE A 352 -17.52 -10.93 7.87
CA ILE A 352 -16.77 -12.14 8.25
C ILE A 352 -16.14 -11.92 9.63
N PRO A 353 -16.38 -12.83 10.61
CA PRO A 353 -15.81 -12.70 11.95
C PRO A 353 -14.30 -12.87 11.94
N ILE A 354 -13.60 -12.07 12.76
CA ILE A 354 -12.14 -12.09 12.87
C ILE A 354 -11.73 -12.78 14.17
N ILE A 355 -10.90 -13.79 14.06
CA ILE A 355 -10.33 -14.53 15.20
C ILE A 355 -8.80 -14.53 15.13
N SER A 356 -8.14 -14.91 16.22
CA SER A 356 -6.69 -15.07 16.18
C SER A 356 -6.28 -16.22 15.25
N GLN A 357 -5.11 -16.09 14.60
CA GLN A 357 -4.56 -17.17 13.79
C GLN A 357 -4.37 -18.45 14.62
N GLN A 358 -3.98 -18.31 15.90
CA GLN A 358 -3.82 -19.43 16.81
C GLN A 358 -5.15 -20.17 17.05
N GLU A 359 -6.26 -19.45 17.21
CA GLU A 359 -7.59 -20.04 17.38
C GLU A 359 -8.05 -20.71 16.08
N SER A 360 -7.87 -20.05 14.93
CA SER A 360 -8.20 -20.60 13.63
C SER A 360 -7.51 -21.95 13.37
N MET A 361 -6.26 -22.11 13.80
CA MET A 361 -5.48 -23.34 13.62
C MET A 361 -5.81 -24.47 14.61
N ARG A 362 -6.65 -24.23 15.62
CA ARG A 362 -7.14 -25.30 16.51
C ARG A 362 -8.10 -26.26 15.83
N HIS A 363 -8.79 -25.79 14.81
CA HIS A 363 -9.68 -26.58 13.99
C HIS A 363 -9.15 -26.59 12.56
N PHE A 364 -9.07 -27.76 11.95
CA PHE A 364 -8.57 -27.86 10.59
C PHE A 364 -9.49 -27.10 9.63
N VAL A 365 -8.90 -26.15 8.89
CA VAL A 365 -9.54 -25.44 7.79
C VAL A 365 -8.96 -25.99 6.49
N ASP A 366 -9.82 -26.41 5.57
CA ASP A 366 -9.35 -27.04 4.32
C ASP A 366 -8.59 -26.06 3.42
N TYR A 367 -9.09 -24.81 3.33
CA TYR A 367 -8.49 -23.78 2.47
C TYR A 367 -8.40 -22.43 3.17
N TYR A 368 -7.26 -21.73 3.02
CA TYR A 368 -7.16 -20.31 3.35
C TYR A 368 -7.03 -19.45 2.11
N LEU A 369 -7.92 -18.47 1.94
CA LEU A 369 -7.79 -17.38 0.99
C LEU A 369 -6.78 -16.36 1.53
N ILE A 370 -5.66 -16.19 0.83
CA ILE A 370 -4.55 -15.31 1.23
C ILE A 370 -4.76 -13.93 0.64
N LEU A 371 -5.25 -12.98 1.42
CA LEU A 371 -5.46 -11.60 0.98
C LEU A 371 -4.15 -10.78 0.90
N PRO A 372 -3.18 -10.90 1.85
CA PRO A 372 -1.88 -10.26 1.73
C PRO A 372 -0.95 -11.05 0.80
N TRP A 373 -1.36 -11.26 -0.44
CA TRP A 373 -0.70 -12.14 -1.43
C TRP A 373 0.77 -11.79 -1.71
N GLY A 374 1.16 -10.51 -1.58
CA GLY A 374 2.55 -10.08 -1.76
C GLY A 374 3.55 -10.71 -0.78
N PHE A 375 3.06 -11.31 0.31
CA PHE A 375 3.86 -12.03 1.31
C PHE A 375 3.71 -13.55 1.23
N ILE A 376 3.22 -14.09 0.09
CA ILE A 376 2.87 -15.50 -0.04
C ILE A 376 4.02 -16.45 0.30
N ASP A 377 5.26 -16.12 -0.07
CA ASP A 377 6.41 -16.94 0.23
C ASP A 377 6.60 -17.12 1.76
N ASN A 378 6.38 -16.05 2.53
CA ASN A 378 6.43 -16.08 3.99
C ASN A 378 5.26 -16.89 4.58
N PHE A 379 4.07 -16.79 3.97
CA PHE A 379 2.92 -17.60 4.40
C PHE A 379 3.16 -19.09 4.17
N VAL A 380 3.69 -19.47 3.02
CA VAL A 380 4.04 -20.87 2.71
C VAL A 380 5.08 -21.41 3.70
N GLU A 381 6.16 -20.67 3.94
CA GLU A 381 7.22 -21.09 4.85
C GLU A 381 6.73 -21.26 6.29
N ARG A 382 5.96 -20.29 6.80
CA ARG A 382 5.47 -20.30 8.19
C ARG A 382 4.38 -21.33 8.45
N ASN A 383 3.68 -21.81 7.41
CA ASN A 383 2.56 -22.73 7.52
C ASN A 383 2.82 -24.07 6.81
N LYS A 384 4.07 -24.49 6.71
CA LYS A 384 4.45 -25.77 6.06
C LYS A 384 3.71 -26.97 6.67
N GLU A 385 3.64 -27.05 7.99
CA GLU A 385 2.97 -28.15 8.69
C GLU A 385 1.48 -28.24 8.32
N TYR A 386 0.79 -27.09 8.23
CA TYR A 386 -0.59 -27.04 7.78
C TYR A 386 -0.72 -27.51 6.32
N LEU A 387 0.12 -27.04 5.42
CA LEU A 387 0.08 -27.48 4.00
C LEU A 387 0.40 -28.96 3.84
N MET A 388 1.38 -29.50 4.57
CA MET A 388 1.74 -30.92 4.56
C MET A 388 0.63 -31.80 5.19
N SER A 389 -0.19 -31.26 6.08
CA SER A 389 -1.35 -31.98 6.66
C SER A 389 -2.59 -32.01 5.75
N GLY A 390 -2.47 -31.50 4.52
CA GLY A 390 -3.53 -31.52 3.51
C GLY A 390 -4.29 -30.21 3.37
N GLY A 391 -3.88 -29.16 4.09
CA GLY A 391 -4.41 -27.82 3.89
C GLY A 391 -3.95 -27.19 2.57
N ALA A 392 -4.63 -26.12 2.12
CA ALA A 392 -4.33 -25.44 0.89
C ALA A 392 -4.46 -23.92 0.99
N PHE A 393 -3.74 -23.18 0.15
CA PHE A 393 -3.89 -21.73 0.00
C PHE A 393 -4.53 -21.40 -1.33
N ILE A 394 -5.58 -20.57 -1.33
CA ILE A 394 -6.11 -19.88 -2.52
C ILE A 394 -5.40 -18.53 -2.57
N VAL A 395 -4.67 -18.27 -3.64
CA VAL A 395 -3.91 -17.03 -3.82
C VAL A 395 -4.49 -16.31 -5.04
N PRO A 396 -5.15 -15.15 -4.84
CA PRO A 396 -5.86 -14.47 -5.92
C PRO A 396 -4.92 -13.81 -6.95
N LEU A 397 -3.74 -13.34 -6.52
CA LEU A 397 -2.85 -12.52 -7.34
C LEU A 397 -1.39 -13.01 -7.30
N PRO A 398 -0.56 -12.67 -8.32
CA PRO A 398 -0.88 -11.98 -9.58
C PRO A 398 -1.71 -12.81 -10.56
N GLN A 399 -1.83 -14.10 -10.35
CA GLN A 399 -2.64 -15.05 -11.09
C GLN A 399 -3.35 -15.96 -10.10
N PRO A 400 -4.68 -16.10 -10.20
CA PRO A 400 -5.45 -16.97 -9.32
C PRO A 400 -4.92 -18.40 -9.34
N ARG A 401 -4.57 -18.95 -8.19
CA ARG A 401 -4.00 -20.29 -8.05
C ARG A 401 -4.28 -20.90 -6.70
N VAL A 402 -4.17 -22.22 -6.64
CA VAL A 402 -4.17 -23.00 -5.38
C VAL A 402 -2.76 -23.52 -5.13
N ILE A 403 -2.28 -23.34 -3.92
CA ILE A 403 -1.00 -23.86 -3.44
C ILE A 403 -1.27 -24.97 -2.42
N THR A 404 -0.70 -26.15 -2.68
CA THR A 404 -0.69 -27.31 -1.78
C THR A 404 0.75 -27.79 -1.56
N MET A 405 0.94 -28.73 -0.64
CA MET A 405 2.25 -29.31 -0.39
C MET A 405 2.11 -30.84 -0.24
N ASP A 406 3.02 -31.58 -0.82
CA ASP A 406 3.04 -33.03 -0.62
C ASP A 406 3.73 -33.42 0.70
N ALA A 407 3.70 -34.72 1.02
CA ALA A 407 4.25 -35.25 2.27
C ALA A 407 5.79 -35.09 2.36
N GLU A 408 6.46 -34.91 1.23
CA GLU A 408 7.90 -34.65 1.13
C GLU A 408 8.25 -33.16 1.30
N GLY A 409 7.22 -32.28 1.41
CA GLY A 409 7.39 -30.83 1.57
C GLY A 409 7.58 -30.08 0.27
N ASN A 410 7.28 -30.69 -0.88
CA ASN A 410 7.33 -30.01 -2.18
C ASN A 410 6.04 -29.26 -2.44
N THR A 411 6.16 -28.00 -2.79
CA THR A 411 5.02 -27.15 -3.14
C THR A 411 4.45 -27.53 -4.51
N ARG A 412 3.14 -27.67 -4.62
CA ARG A 412 2.40 -27.85 -5.86
C ARG A 412 1.51 -26.65 -6.10
N VAL A 413 1.45 -26.18 -7.34
CA VAL A 413 0.68 -25.01 -7.76
C VAL A 413 -0.29 -25.40 -8.86
N GLU A 414 -1.58 -25.19 -8.64
CA GLU A 414 -2.65 -25.33 -9.62
C GLU A 414 -3.11 -23.92 -10.03
N ILE A 415 -3.02 -23.57 -11.29
CA ILE A 415 -3.54 -22.30 -11.82
C ILE A 415 -5.04 -22.46 -12.07
N LEU A 416 -5.84 -21.48 -11.62
CA LEU A 416 -7.29 -21.45 -11.77
C LEU A 416 -7.71 -20.86 -13.13
#